data_919e16e641d0073fef4feac428bff893
#
_entry.id   919e16e641d0073fef4feac428bff893
#
_cell.length_a   1.000
_cell.length_b   1.000
_cell.length_c   1.000
_cell.angle_alpha   90.00
_cell.angle_beta   90.00
_cell.angle_gamma   90.00
#
_symmetry.space_group_name_H-M   'P 1'
#
loop_
_entity.id
_entity.type
_entity.pdbx_description
1 polymer ?
#
loop_
_entity_poly.entity_id
_entity_poly.type
_entity_poly.pdbx_seq_one_letter_code
_entity_poly.pdbx_strand_id
1 'polypeptide(L)'
;MSESQWRQKGGTLSHNNACKEFGITKDEIFEALGAGKLQYRQNYAHGNPYYRLLRDEVKALAIELHGPNHFKDQQVKHRLKQINREINSLKRKITALEKEKAALI
;
A
#
# COMPACT_ATOMS: atom_id res chain seq x y z
N MET A 1 -8.17 20.09 -11.57
CA MET A 1 -8.75 18.91 -10.96
C MET A 1 -7.68 17.97 -10.43
N SER A 2 -6.87 17.41 -11.29
CA SER A 2 -5.81 16.51 -10.90
C SER A 2 -4.72 17.15 -10.05
N GLU A 3 -4.46 18.45 -10.18
CA GLU A 3 -3.42 19.11 -9.41
C GLU A 3 -3.70 19.08 -7.90
N SER A 4 -4.95 19.27 -7.47
CA SER A 4 -5.26 19.21 -6.06
C SER A 4 -5.11 17.78 -5.49
N GLN A 5 -5.45 16.76 -6.27
CA GLN A 5 -5.25 15.37 -5.89
C GLN A 5 -3.76 15.03 -5.77
N TRP A 6 -2.92 15.53 -6.69
CA TRP A 6 -1.48 15.32 -6.65
C TRP A 6 -0.82 15.93 -5.41
N ARG A 7 -1.39 17.00 -4.89
CA ARG A 7 -0.87 17.71 -3.71
C ARG A 7 -1.51 17.25 -2.41
N GLN A 8 -2.65 16.58 -2.48
CA GLN A 8 -3.37 16.13 -1.30
C GLN A 8 -2.58 15.04 -0.58
N LYS A 9 -2.49 15.17 0.75
CA LYS A 9 -1.81 14.15 1.56
C LYS A 9 -2.54 12.82 1.43
N GLY A 10 -1.80 11.78 1.07
CA GLY A 10 -2.39 10.46 0.86
C GLY A 10 -3.11 10.29 -0.47
N GLY A 11 -3.11 11.33 -1.34
CA GLY A 11 -3.77 11.27 -2.63
C GLY A 11 -2.99 10.52 -3.70
N THR A 12 -1.71 10.26 -3.47
CA THR A 12 -0.85 9.56 -4.43
C THR A 12 -0.11 8.39 -3.78
N LEU A 13 0.37 7.48 -4.62
CA LEU A 13 1.20 6.37 -4.17
C LEU A 13 2.08 5.92 -5.34
N SER A 14 3.18 5.23 -5.03
CA SER A 14 4.03 4.64 -6.05
C SER A 14 3.35 3.43 -6.68
N HIS A 15 3.79 3.05 -7.87
CA HIS A 15 3.25 1.85 -8.54
C HIS A 15 3.50 0.58 -7.72
N ASN A 16 4.62 0.49 -7.00
CA ASN A 16 4.89 -0.65 -6.13
C ASN A 16 3.90 -0.72 -4.96
N ASN A 17 3.63 0.42 -4.32
CA ASN A 17 2.67 0.47 -3.23
C ASN A 17 1.25 0.24 -3.72
N ALA A 18 0.92 0.66 -4.94
CA ALA A 18 -0.37 0.38 -5.55
C ALA A 18 -0.63 -1.12 -5.67
N CYS A 19 0.39 -1.88 -6.09
CA CYS A 19 0.28 -3.34 -6.16
C CYS A 19 0.00 -3.94 -4.78
N LYS A 20 0.72 -3.48 -3.77
CA LYS A 20 0.60 -4.02 -2.42
C LYS A 20 -0.74 -3.67 -1.77
N GLU A 21 -1.16 -2.42 -1.92
CA GLU A 21 -2.36 -1.93 -1.24
C GLU A 21 -3.64 -2.44 -1.88
N PHE A 22 -3.68 -2.50 -3.21
CA PHE A 22 -4.91 -2.84 -3.94
C PHE A 22 -4.92 -4.24 -4.53
N GLY A 23 -3.83 -4.99 -4.38
CA GLY A 23 -3.76 -6.37 -4.83
C GLY A 23 -3.80 -6.54 -6.34
N ILE A 24 -3.26 -5.56 -7.07
CA ILE A 24 -3.14 -5.62 -8.53
C ILE A 24 -1.69 -5.87 -8.92
N THR A 25 -1.46 -6.38 -10.12
CA THR A 25 -0.12 -6.69 -10.61
C THR A 25 0.51 -5.48 -11.29
N LYS A 26 1.84 -5.49 -11.39
CA LYS A 26 2.56 -4.48 -12.16
C LYS A 26 2.11 -4.47 -13.62
N ASP A 27 1.88 -5.64 -14.20
CA ASP A 27 1.42 -5.75 -15.58
C ASP A 27 0.07 -5.07 -15.77
N GLU A 28 -0.84 -5.25 -14.83
CA GLU A 28 -2.14 -4.59 -14.85
C GLU A 28 -1.99 -3.07 -14.79
N ILE A 29 -1.09 -2.58 -13.95
CA ILE A 29 -0.83 -1.14 -13.85
C ILE A 29 -0.24 -0.60 -15.16
N PHE A 30 0.78 -1.25 -15.70
CA PHE A 30 1.43 -0.78 -16.92
C PHE A 30 0.51 -0.84 -18.13
N GLU A 31 -0.34 -1.86 -18.20
CA GLU A 31 -1.35 -1.95 -19.24
C GLU A 31 -2.36 -0.79 -19.13
N ALA A 32 -2.79 -0.46 -17.92
CA ALA A 32 -3.69 0.66 -17.69
C ALA A 32 -3.05 2.00 -18.02
N LEU A 33 -1.75 2.16 -17.74
CA LEU A 33 -1.00 3.35 -18.11
C LEU A 33 -0.95 3.50 -19.63
N GLY A 34 -0.67 2.42 -20.33
CA GLY A 34 -0.63 2.42 -21.80
C GLY A 34 -1.99 2.70 -22.42
N ALA A 35 -3.06 2.28 -21.76
CA ALA A 35 -4.43 2.52 -22.23
C ALA A 35 -4.97 3.91 -21.85
N GLY A 36 -4.21 4.69 -21.10
CA GLY A 36 -4.64 6.01 -20.65
C GLY A 36 -5.63 6.01 -19.50
N LYS A 37 -5.80 4.89 -18.82
CA LYS A 37 -6.73 4.77 -17.68
C LYS A 37 -6.18 5.38 -16.39
N LEU A 38 -4.86 5.43 -16.26
CA LEU A 38 -4.18 6.00 -15.10
C LEU A 38 -3.33 7.18 -15.52
N GLN A 39 -3.41 8.26 -14.77
CA GLN A 39 -2.48 9.38 -14.87
C GLN A 39 -1.23 9.02 -14.06
N TYR A 40 -0.07 9.49 -14.50
CA TYR A 40 1.15 9.24 -13.77
C TYR A 40 2.10 10.43 -13.85
N ARG A 41 2.99 10.49 -12.85
CA ARG A 41 4.14 11.38 -12.85
C ARG A 41 5.36 10.53 -12.52
N GLN A 42 6.43 10.73 -13.26
CA GLN A 42 7.67 10.02 -12.99
C GLN A 42 8.46 10.78 -11.92
N ASN A 43 8.91 10.05 -10.91
CA ASN A 43 9.73 10.59 -9.84
C ASN A 43 10.92 9.67 -9.60
N TYR A 44 11.83 10.09 -8.74
CA TYR A 44 13.04 9.33 -8.44
C TYR A 44 13.17 9.14 -6.93
N ALA A 45 13.51 7.93 -6.52
CA ALA A 45 13.83 7.62 -5.15
C ALA A 45 15.23 6.99 -5.11
N HIS A 46 16.17 7.65 -4.43
CA HIS A 46 17.57 7.19 -4.36
C HIS A 46 18.18 6.94 -5.74
N GLY A 47 17.85 7.80 -6.71
CA GLY A 47 18.35 7.68 -8.07
C GLY A 47 17.58 6.72 -8.98
N ASN A 48 16.60 5.98 -8.43
CA ASN A 48 15.80 5.03 -9.21
C ASN A 48 14.47 5.64 -9.59
N PRO A 49 14.06 5.53 -10.86
CA PRO A 49 12.76 6.07 -11.29
C PRO A 49 11.60 5.22 -10.77
N TYR A 50 10.50 5.87 -10.47
CA TYR A 50 9.25 5.20 -10.17
C TYR A 50 8.08 6.07 -10.64
N TYR A 51 6.91 5.45 -10.80
CA TYR A 51 5.71 6.16 -11.21
C TYR A 51 4.86 6.50 -9.99
N ARG A 52 4.49 7.79 -9.87
CA ARG A 52 3.48 8.23 -8.92
C ARG A 52 2.13 8.17 -9.59
N LEU A 53 1.17 7.59 -8.90
CA LEU A 53 -0.18 7.38 -9.40
C LEU A 53 -1.17 8.04 -8.45
N LEU A 54 -2.35 8.39 -8.95
CA LEU A 54 -3.44 8.89 -8.13
C LEU A 54 -4.15 7.71 -7.48
N ARG A 55 -4.25 7.73 -6.16
CA ARG A 55 -4.85 6.64 -5.39
C ARG A 55 -6.27 6.33 -5.83
N ASP A 56 -7.08 7.36 -6.07
CA ASP A 56 -8.47 7.18 -6.49
C ASP A 56 -8.59 6.45 -7.83
N GLU A 57 -7.68 6.74 -8.76
CA GLU A 57 -7.67 6.06 -10.06
C GLU A 57 -7.25 4.61 -9.93
N VAL A 58 -6.27 4.31 -9.07
CA VAL A 58 -5.83 2.94 -8.82
C VAL A 58 -6.95 2.13 -8.16
N LYS A 59 -7.66 2.74 -7.21
CA LYS A 59 -8.82 2.10 -6.57
C LYS A 59 -9.89 1.75 -7.60
N ALA A 60 -10.22 2.71 -8.48
CA ALA A 60 -11.21 2.48 -9.53
C ALA A 60 -10.77 1.37 -10.47
N LEU A 61 -9.49 1.32 -10.82
CA LEU A 61 -8.93 0.26 -11.67
C LEU A 61 -9.06 -1.10 -10.99
N ALA A 62 -8.72 -1.19 -9.72
CA ALA A 62 -8.82 -2.46 -8.97
C ALA A 62 -10.26 -2.97 -8.94
N ILE A 63 -11.21 -2.07 -8.74
CA ILE A 63 -12.64 -2.42 -8.75
C ILE A 63 -13.07 -2.87 -10.14
N GLU A 64 -12.62 -2.18 -11.19
CA GLU A 64 -12.93 -2.54 -12.56
C GLU A 64 -12.43 -3.94 -12.92
N LEU A 65 -11.18 -4.25 -12.54
CA LEU A 65 -10.54 -5.51 -12.90
C LEU A 65 -10.99 -6.69 -12.05
N HIS A 66 -11.23 -6.47 -10.77
CA HIS A 66 -11.43 -7.56 -9.80
C HIS A 66 -12.73 -7.46 -9.01
N GLY A 67 -13.48 -6.36 -9.17
CA GLY A 67 -14.75 -6.14 -8.49
C GLY A 67 -14.58 -5.50 -7.11
N PRO A 68 -15.68 -4.95 -6.56
CA PRO A 68 -15.61 -4.23 -5.27
C PRO A 68 -15.29 -5.13 -4.08
N ASN A 69 -15.65 -6.40 -4.13
CA ASN A 69 -15.35 -7.35 -3.06
C ASN A 69 -13.85 -7.62 -2.95
N HIS A 70 -13.16 -7.68 -4.08
CA HIS A 70 -11.70 -7.84 -4.10
C HIS A 70 -11.00 -6.71 -3.33
N PHE A 71 -11.44 -5.48 -3.55
CA PHE A 71 -10.88 -4.32 -2.85
C PHE A 71 -11.07 -4.44 -1.34
N LYS A 72 -12.27 -4.79 -0.89
CA LYS A 72 -12.57 -4.99 0.53
C LYS A 72 -11.73 -6.12 1.12
N ASP A 73 -11.60 -7.23 0.39
CA ASP A 73 -10.81 -8.37 0.82
C ASP A 73 -9.33 -7.99 0.98
N GLN A 74 -8.80 -7.20 0.05
CA GLN A 74 -7.41 -6.74 0.13
C GLN A 74 -7.18 -5.81 1.30
N GLN A 75 -8.13 -4.93 1.61
CA GLN A 75 -8.05 -4.06 2.78
C GLN A 75 -8.02 -4.87 4.07
N VAL A 76 -8.89 -5.87 4.17
CA VAL A 76 -8.94 -6.75 5.34
C VAL A 76 -7.62 -7.52 5.49
N LYS A 77 -7.11 -8.11 4.41
CA LYS A 77 -5.83 -8.82 4.43
C LYS A 77 -4.68 -7.91 4.87
N HIS A 78 -4.64 -6.70 4.33
CA HIS A 78 -3.60 -5.73 4.67
C HIS A 78 -3.67 -5.37 6.17
N ARG A 79 -4.87 -5.11 6.67
CA ARG A 79 -5.08 -4.78 8.08
C ARG A 79 -4.71 -5.94 8.99
N LEU A 80 -5.05 -7.17 8.60
CA LEU A 80 -4.68 -8.35 9.36
C LEU A 80 -3.17 -8.52 9.45
N LYS A 81 -2.44 -8.26 8.37
CA LYS A 81 -0.98 -8.30 8.39
C LYS A 81 -0.40 -7.26 9.35
N GLN A 82 -0.95 -6.05 9.35
CA GLN A 82 -0.51 -4.99 10.27
C GLN A 82 -0.76 -5.40 11.72
N ILE A 83 -1.94 -5.92 12.01
CA ILE A 83 -2.31 -6.38 13.35
C ILE A 83 -1.38 -7.48 13.81
N ASN A 84 -1.09 -8.47 12.95
CA ASN A 84 -0.21 -9.58 13.30
C ASN A 84 1.21 -9.10 13.58
N ARG A 85 1.73 -8.16 12.81
CA ARG A 85 3.05 -7.55 13.07
C ARG A 85 3.07 -6.86 14.44
N GLU A 86 2.02 -6.13 14.76
CA GLU A 86 1.89 -5.42 16.02
C GLU A 86 1.83 -6.40 17.19
N ILE A 87 1.03 -7.46 17.06
CA ILE A 87 0.95 -8.52 18.07
C ILE A 87 2.32 -9.16 18.31
N ASN A 88 3.03 -9.50 17.24
CA ASN A 88 4.35 -10.11 17.35
C ASN A 88 5.36 -9.18 18.02
N SER A 89 5.31 -7.89 17.70
CA SER A 89 6.16 -6.89 18.33
C SER A 89 5.89 -6.78 19.82
N LEU A 90 4.61 -6.76 20.21
CA LEU A 90 4.21 -6.71 21.61
C LEU A 90 4.62 -7.97 22.37
N LYS A 91 4.50 -9.15 21.74
CA LYS A 91 4.94 -10.41 22.34
C LYS A 91 6.44 -10.38 22.64
N ARG A 92 7.25 -9.85 21.72
CA ARG A 92 8.71 -9.72 21.96
C ARG A 92 9.00 -8.79 23.14
N LYS A 93 8.27 -7.66 23.23
CA LYS A 93 8.42 -6.74 24.35
C LYS A 93 8.06 -7.38 25.67
N ILE A 94 6.97 -8.15 25.71
CA ILE A 94 6.54 -8.88 26.91
C ILE A 94 7.63 -9.87 27.32
N THR A 95 8.16 -10.65 26.39
CA THR A 95 9.21 -11.63 26.67
C THR A 95 10.47 -10.95 27.23
N ALA A 96 10.87 -9.82 26.65
CA ALA A 96 12.03 -9.08 27.12
C ALA A 96 11.83 -8.54 28.54
N LEU A 97 10.64 -8.00 28.81
CA LEU A 97 10.32 -7.49 30.15
C LEU A 97 10.23 -8.59 31.19
N GLU A 98 9.70 -9.75 30.83
CA GLU A 98 9.65 -10.91 31.72
C GLU A 98 11.06 -11.38 32.09
N LYS A 99 11.98 -11.41 31.12
CA LYS A 99 13.39 -11.75 31.38
C LYS A 99 14.05 -10.75 32.31
N GLU A 100 13.82 -9.47 32.07
CA GLU A 100 14.34 -8.40 32.90
C GLU A 100 13.81 -8.51 34.33
N LYS A 101 12.49 -8.72 34.47
CA LYS A 101 11.87 -8.93 35.76
C LYS A 101 12.48 -10.11 36.50
N ALA A 102 12.66 -11.24 35.83
CA ALA A 102 13.29 -12.43 36.42
C ALA A 102 14.70 -12.17 36.87
N ALA A 103 15.44 -11.34 36.15
CA ALA A 103 16.83 -10.97 36.53
C ALA A 103 16.89 -10.09 37.75
N LEU A 104 15.84 -9.32 38.04
CA LEU A 104 15.79 -8.40 39.16
C LEU A 104 15.24 -9.03 40.45
N ILE A 105 14.59 -10.16 40.34
CA ILE A 105 14.06 -10.91 41.47
C ILE A 105 15.05 -12.00 41.86
#